data_39a067e0bc4d3714785d8f40b0d40495
#
_entry.id   39a067e0bc4d3714785d8f40b0d40495
#
_cell.length_a   1.000
_cell.length_b   1.000
_cell.length_c   1.000
_cell.angle_alpha   90.00
_cell.angle_beta   90.00
_cell.angle_gamma   90.00
#
_symmetry.space_group_name_H-M   'P 1'
#
loop_
_entity.id
_entity.type
_entity.pdbx_description
1 polymer ?
#
loop_
_entity_poly.entity_id
_entity_poly.type
_entity_poly.pdbx_seq_one_letter_code
_entity_poly.pdbx_strand_id
1 'polypeptide(L)'
;MYFWIKILVFLLLVALGLGGGVYWVKSRIATHGFTEVAETRQFIIGNDVLEIPLNLMRLASQREQTVLKQADLVMFAGDGSGFTNDNAGAFLRPDRAQDLIFITVTQRELHLEMNDRLQPIYSKLLSTFTADGPAGLVIKPFRQGTGYDGEELAISTAANRPWVARCQKAENVQYPNCMRDFFIGSGLTLRFRFARVLLPQWQAVEALVQNTMAKIVVTGR
;
A
#
# COMPACT_ATOMS: atom_id res chain seq x y z
N MET A 1 18.85 10.48 -58.22
CA MET A 1 18.02 9.37 -57.70
C MET A 1 18.46 8.92 -56.29
N TYR A 2 19.71 8.65 -56.03
CA TYR A 2 20.24 8.23 -54.71
C TYR A 2 20.05 9.24 -53.56
N PHE A 3 20.12 10.52 -53.84
CA PHE A 3 19.94 11.58 -52.84
C PHE A 3 18.53 11.60 -52.27
N TRP A 4 17.51 11.51 -53.07
CA TRP A 4 16.11 11.48 -52.64
C TRP A 4 15.75 10.23 -51.84
N ILE A 5 16.36 9.09 -52.16
CA ILE A 5 16.19 7.84 -51.41
C ILE A 5 16.74 8.00 -49.98
N LYS A 6 17.91 8.63 -49.82
CA LYS A 6 18.49 8.89 -48.48
C LYS A 6 17.61 9.80 -47.62
N ILE A 7 17.02 10.83 -48.24
CA ILE A 7 16.08 11.73 -47.54
C ILE A 7 14.82 10.98 -47.13
N LEU A 8 14.25 10.15 -47.99
CA LEU A 8 13.06 9.35 -47.64
C LEU A 8 13.35 8.36 -46.53
N VAL A 9 14.48 7.67 -46.55
CA VAL A 9 14.89 6.74 -45.48
C VAL A 9 15.07 7.49 -44.15
N PHE A 10 15.71 8.66 -44.19
CA PHE A 10 15.89 9.47 -42.98
C PHE A 10 14.55 9.93 -42.38
N LEU A 11 13.63 10.43 -43.21
CA LEU A 11 12.29 10.83 -42.76
C LEU A 11 11.49 9.65 -42.21
N LEU A 12 11.61 8.46 -42.78
CA LEU A 12 11.00 7.25 -42.30
C LEU A 12 11.52 6.86 -40.89
N LEU A 13 12.85 6.91 -40.71
CA LEU A 13 13.46 6.61 -39.40
C LEU A 13 13.06 7.63 -38.34
N VAL A 14 12.96 8.92 -38.67
CA VAL A 14 12.48 9.95 -37.77
C VAL A 14 11.02 9.71 -37.40
N ALA A 15 10.17 9.39 -38.38
CA ALA A 15 8.74 9.10 -38.12
C ALA A 15 8.55 7.87 -37.23
N LEU A 16 9.33 6.80 -37.45
CA LEU A 16 9.34 5.61 -36.61
C LEU A 16 9.82 5.92 -35.19
N GLY A 17 10.86 6.72 -35.03
CA GLY A 17 11.39 7.14 -33.73
C GLY A 17 10.39 8.00 -32.95
N LEU A 18 9.74 8.95 -33.62
CA LEU A 18 8.70 9.78 -33.01
C LEU A 18 7.46 8.96 -32.64
N GLY A 19 7.01 8.06 -33.54
CA GLY A 19 5.87 7.18 -33.29
C GLY A 19 6.11 6.25 -32.11
N GLY A 20 7.28 5.62 -32.04
CA GLY A 20 7.70 4.77 -30.91
C GLY A 20 7.79 5.54 -29.59
N GLY A 21 8.36 6.75 -29.63
CA GLY A 21 8.44 7.62 -28.44
C GLY A 21 7.07 8.02 -27.90
N VAL A 22 6.17 8.43 -28.77
CA VAL A 22 4.78 8.81 -28.39
C VAL A 22 4.02 7.59 -27.83
N TYR A 23 4.16 6.42 -28.44
CA TYR A 23 3.54 5.20 -27.95
C TYR A 23 4.06 4.82 -26.56
N TRP A 24 5.39 4.89 -26.35
CA TRP A 24 5.99 4.59 -25.05
C TRP A 24 5.55 5.56 -23.96
N VAL A 25 5.49 6.86 -24.24
CA VAL A 25 5.00 7.89 -23.29
C VAL A 25 3.53 7.66 -22.97
N LYS A 26 2.69 7.40 -23.97
CA LYS A 26 1.27 7.10 -23.75
C LYS A 26 1.05 5.87 -22.87
N SER A 27 1.81 4.81 -23.11
CA SER A 27 1.76 3.57 -22.32
C SER A 27 2.13 3.84 -20.84
N ARG A 28 3.17 4.62 -20.60
CA ARG A 28 3.58 5.00 -19.22
C ARG A 28 2.54 5.87 -18.50
N ILE A 29 1.93 6.80 -19.22
CA ILE A 29 0.86 7.65 -18.67
C ILE A 29 -0.40 6.82 -18.40
N ALA A 30 -0.75 5.91 -19.30
CA ALA A 30 -1.94 5.05 -19.17
C ALA A 30 -1.89 4.16 -17.93
N THR A 31 -0.70 3.67 -17.53
CA THR A 31 -0.54 2.81 -16.35
C THR A 31 -0.21 3.56 -15.07
N HIS A 32 -0.13 4.90 -15.10
CA HIS A 32 0.27 5.72 -13.94
C HIS A 32 1.55 5.23 -13.25
N GLY A 33 2.46 4.62 -14.02
CA GLY A 33 3.72 4.06 -13.53
C GLY A 33 3.64 2.65 -12.94
N PHE A 34 2.46 2.01 -12.91
CA PHE A 34 2.35 0.59 -12.59
C PHE A 34 2.95 -0.30 -13.69
N THR A 35 3.27 -1.54 -13.36
CA THR A 35 3.81 -2.54 -14.29
C THR A 35 3.17 -3.89 -14.05
N GLU A 36 2.97 -4.67 -15.10
CA GLU A 36 2.54 -6.08 -15.01
C GLU A 36 3.68 -7.05 -14.75
N VAL A 37 4.93 -6.56 -14.77
CA VAL A 37 6.11 -7.40 -14.57
C VAL A 37 6.08 -7.96 -13.16
N ALA A 38 5.78 -9.26 -13.04
CA ALA A 38 5.72 -9.98 -11.77
C ALA A 38 7.06 -10.61 -11.37
N GLU A 39 8.15 -10.31 -12.10
CA GLU A 39 9.49 -10.71 -11.70
C GLU A 39 9.78 -10.26 -10.27
N THR A 40 10.31 -11.17 -9.47
CA THR A 40 10.70 -10.87 -8.10
C THR A 40 12.15 -10.39 -8.06
N ARG A 41 12.39 -9.28 -7.37
CA ARG A 41 13.74 -8.73 -7.15
C ARG A 41 14.02 -8.56 -5.67
N GLN A 42 15.32 -8.60 -5.34
CA GLN A 42 15.78 -8.36 -3.99
C GLN A 42 15.99 -6.87 -3.73
N PHE A 43 15.48 -6.40 -2.60
CA PHE A 43 15.62 -5.06 -2.08
C PHE A 43 16.10 -5.10 -0.64
N ILE A 44 16.88 -4.10 -0.24
CA ILE A 44 17.43 -4.00 1.11
C ILE A 44 16.85 -2.78 1.79
N ILE A 45 16.29 -2.97 2.99
CA ILE A 45 15.85 -1.89 3.87
C ILE A 45 16.51 -2.11 5.24
N GLY A 46 17.43 -1.22 5.64
CA GLY A 46 18.23 -1.43 6.83
C GLY A 46 19.08 -2.69 6.73
N ASN A 47 18.83 -3.66 7.62
CA ASN A 47 19.51 -4.96 7.64
C ASN A 47 18.64 -6.10 7.10
N ASP A 48 17.47 -5.81 6.62
CA ASP A 48 16.53 -6.81 6.12
C ASP A 48 16.54 -6.86 4.58
N VAL A 49 16.42 -8.09 4.06
CA VAL A 49 16.29 -8.38 2.62
C VAL A 49 14.85 -8.74 2.32
N LEU A 50 14.30 -8.12 1.29
CA LEU A 50 12.95 -8.36 0.80
C LEU A 50 12.99 -8.83 -0.65
N GLU A 51 12.25 -9.88 -0.98
CA GLU A 51 12.02 -10.35 -2.34
C GLU A 51 10.64 -9.88 -2.80
N ILE A 52 10.61 -8.79 -3.57
CA ILE A 52 9.37 -8.10 -3.94
C ILE A 52 9.07 -8.33 -5.42
N PRO A 53 7.87 -8.85 -5.77
CA PRO A 53 7.37 -8.80 -7.14
C PRO A 53 7.22 -7.36 -7.61
N LEU A 54 7.77 -7.02 -8.77
CA LEU A 54 7.80 -5.63 -9.26
C LEU A 54 6.42 -5.03 -9.48
N ASN A 55 5.42 -5.85 -9.79
CA ASN A 55 4.04 -5.40 -9.98
C ASN A 55 3.31 -5.05 -8.68
N LEU A 56 3.86 -5.39 -7.51
CA LEU A 56 3.40 -4.88 -6.21
C LEU A 56 3.97 -3.50 -5.89
N MET A 57 5.10 -3.11 -6.49
CA MET A 57 5.75 -1.83 -6.19
C MET A 57 5.00 -0.68 -6.84
N ARG A 58 4.50 0.23 -6.00
CA ARG A 58 3.71 1.39 -6.42
C ARG A 58 4.53 2.39 -7.23
N LEU A 59 5.79 2.64 -6.83
CA LEU A 59 6.61 3.70 -7.40
C LEU A 59 7.64 3.12 -8.39
N ALA A 60 7.63 3.59 -9.63
CA ALA A 60 8.58 3.20 -10.67
C ALA A 60 10.04 3.45 -10.24
N SER A 61 10.31 4.58 -9.60
CA SER A 61 11.65 4.96 -9.13
C SER A 61 12.23 4.01 -8.08
N GLN A 62 11.40 3.34 -7.29
CA GLN A 62 11.87 2.36 -6.31
C GLN A 62 12.28 1.04 -6.97
N ARG A 63 11.67 0.68 -8.11
CA ARG A 63 12.02 -0.55 -8.84
C ARG A 63 13.43 -0.52 -9.45
N GLU A 64 14.02 0.66 -9.61
CA GLU A 64 15.35 0.86 -10.19
C GLU A 64 16.47 0.87 -9.14
N GLN A 65 16.12 0.80 -7.85
CA GLN A 65 17.05 0.85 -6.73
C GLN A 65 17.17 -0.54 -6.08
N THR A 66 18.33 -0.85 -5.51
CA THR A 66 18.53 -2.08 -4.72
C THR A 66 18.39 -1.80 -3.22
N VAL A 67 18.86 -0.63 -2.76
CA VAL A 67 18.76 -0.21 -1.36
C VAL A 67 17.71 0.87 -1.26
N LEU A 68 16.72 0.64 -0.42
CA LEU A 68 15.58 1.53 -0.23
C LEU A 68 15.55 2.08 1.20
N LYS A 69 15.12 3.32 1.36
CA LYS A 69 14.72 3.86 2.67
C LYS A 69 13.35 3.34 3.09
N GLN A 70 12.47 3.16 2.12
CA GLN A 70 11.14 2.58 2.27
C GLN A 70 10.72 1.87 0.98
N ALA A 71 9.87 0.86 1.09
CA ALA A 71 9.18 0.25 -0.04
C ALA A 71 7.69 0.59 0.04
N ASP A 72 7.15 1.19 -1.03
CA ASP A 72 5.73 1.48 -1.17
C ASP A 72 5.11 0.45 -2.10
N LEU A 73 4.27 -0.39 -1.52
CA LEU A 73 3.58 -1.47 -2.21
C LEU A 73 2.09 -1.17 -2.30
N VAL A 74 1.45 -1.76 -3.30
CA VAL A 74 0.00 -1.73 -3.45
C VAL A 74 -0.48 -3.07 -3.96
N MET A 75 -1.55 -3.59 -3.38
CA MET A 75 -2.14 -4.85 -3.78
C MET A 75 -3.66 -4.74 -3.88
N PHE A 76 -4.25 -5.57 -4.73
CA PHE A 76 -5.69 -5.71 -4.83
C PHE A 76 -6.24 -6.39 -3.58
N ALA A 77 -7.29 -5.83 -3.00
CA ALA A 77 -7.86 -6.33 -1.74
C ALA A 77 -8.60 -7.68 -1.90
N GLY A 78 -8.92 -8.07 -3.13
CA GLY A 78 -9.63 -9.31 -3.39
C GLY A 78 -8.77 -10.56 -3.21
N ASP A 79 -7.49 -10.51 -3.62
CA ASP A 79 -6.61 -11.68 -3.65
C ASP A 79 -5.14 -11.40 -3.27
N GLY A 80 -4.77 -10.14 -3.03
CA GLY A 80 -3.40 -9.71 -2.73
C GLY A 80 -2.48 -9.59 -3.94
N SER A 81 -3.02 -9.71 -5.16
CA SER A 81 -2.23 -9.55 -6.38
C SER A 81 -1.74 -8.12 -6.57
N GLY A 82 -0.57 -7.97 -7.20
CA GLY A 82 -0.10 -6.71 -7.73
C GLY A 82 -0.89 -6.28 -8.98
N PHE A 83 -0.43 -5.21 -9.61
CA PHE A 83 -1.04 -4.72 -10.85
C PHE A 83 -0.97 -5.77 -11.97
N THR A 84 -2.10 -6.00 -12.61
CA THR A 84 -2.26 -6.79 -13.85
C THR A 84 -3.26 -6.10 -14.76
N ASN A 85 -3.31 -6.46 -16.06
CA ASN A 85 -4.36 -5.94 -16.94
C ASN A 85 -5.77 -6.34 -16.46
N ASP A 86 -5.93 -7.51 -15.84
CA ASP A 86 -7.23 -8.01 -15.37
C ASP A 86 -7.78 -7.17 -14.21
N ASN A 87 -6.91 -6.69 -13.31
CA ASN A 87 -7.30 -5.86 -12.17
C ASN A 87 -7.01 -4.35 -12.36
N ALA A 88 -6.55 -3.93 -13.55
CA ALA A 88 -6.17 -2.55 -13.85
C ALA A 88 -7.24 -1.51 -13.49
N GLY A 89 -8.53 -1.89 -13.59
CA GLY A 89 -9.63 -1.03 -13.18
C GLY A 89 -9.57 -0.58 -11.73
N ALA A 90 -9.07 -1.42 -10.81
CA ALA A 90 -8.90 -1.06 -9.40
C ALA A 90 -7.75 -0.06 -9.20
N PHE A 91 -6.64 -0.22 -9.94
CA PHE A 91 -5.44 0.58 -9.79
C PHE A 91 -5.48 1.93 -10.49
N LEU A 92 -6.19 2.03 -11.62
CA LEU A 92 -6.16 3.19 -12.50
C LEU A 92 -7.35 4.14 -12.31
N ARG A 93 -8.38 3.70 -11.59
CA ARG A 93 -9.60 4.48 -11.37
C ARG A 93 -9.65 4.98 -9.93
N PRO A 94 -9.69 6.30 -9.69
CA PRO A 94 -9.74 6.87 -8.33
C PRO A 94 -10.97 6.43 -7.53
N ASP A 95 -12.12 6.21 -8.19
CA ASP A 95 -13.35 5.73 -7.57
C ASP A 95 -13.28 4.26 -7.12
N ARG A 96 -12.29 3.50 -7.61
CA ARG A 96 -12.02 2.10 -7.24
C ARG A 96 -10.83 1.95 -6.27
N ALA A 97 -10.22 3.04 -5.81
CA ALA A 97 -9.11 2.99 -4.87
C ALA A 97 -9.48 2.31 -3.53
N GLN A 98 -10.76 2.16 -3.23
CA GLN A 98 -11.27 1.38 -2.10
C GLN A 98 -11.03 -0.13 -2.23
N ASP A 99 -10.74 -0.62 -3.44
CA ASP A 99 -10.44 -2.03 -3.71
C ASP A 99 -8.94 -2.34 -3.51
N LEU A 100 -8.15 -1.35 -3.06
CA LEU A 100 -6.71 -1.47 -2.90
C LEU A 100 -6.27 -1.41 -1.43
N ILE A 101 -5.20 -2.15 -1.12
CA ILE A 101 -4.47 -2.05 0.13
C ILE A 101 -3.09 -1.45 -0.19
N PHE A 102 -2.77 -0.34 0.48
CA PHE A 102 -1.48 0.34 0.36
C PHE A 102 -0.60 -0.06 1.53
N ILE A 103 0.62 -0.48 1.24
CA ILE A 103 1.57 -0.94 2.24
C ILE A 103 2.85 -0.11 2.12
N THR A 104 3.35 0.35 3.25
CA THR A 104 4.67 0.99 3.35
C THR A 104 5.52 0.20 4.33
N VAL A 105 6.69 -0.24 3.89
CA VAL A 105 7.68 -0.93 4.71
C VAL A 105 8.86 0.00 4.91
N THR A 106 9.22 0.24 6.17
CA THR A 106 10.36 1.11 6.56
C THR A 106 11.23 0.40 7.58
N GLN A 107 12.46 0.89 7.76
CA GLN A 107 13.24 0.51 8.93
C GLN A 107 12.49 0.88 10.21
N ARG A 108 12.61 0.04 11.25
CA ARG A 108 11.92 0.24 12.52
C ARG A 108 12.54 1.42 13.27
N GLU A 109 11.75 2.44 13.48
CA GLU A 109 12.10 3.62 14.30
C GLU A 109 11.28 3.64 15.60
N LEU A 110 10.08 3.04 15.58
CA LEU A 110 9.18 2.99 16.72
C LEU A 110 9.42 1.73 17.56
N HIS A 111 9.30 1.87 18.87
CA HIS A 111 9.46 0.75 19.81
C HIS A 111 8.16 0.00 20.11
N LEU A 112 7.01 0.55 19.70
CA LEU A 112 5.68 0.01 19.97
C LEU A 112 4.89 -0.10 18.67
N GLU A 113 4.32 -1.26 18.42
CA GLU A 113 3.31 -1.46 17.38
C GLU A 113 1.98 -0.79 17.76
N MET A 114 1.08 -0.67 16.81
CA MET A 114 -0.22 -0.02 17.05
C MET A 114 -1.00 -0.67 18.20
N ASN A 115 -0.97 -1.99 18.31
CA ASN A 115 -1.62 -2.71 19.41
C ASN A 115 -1.06 -2.31 20.77
N ASP A 116 0.26 -2.24 20.88
CA ASP A 116 0.97 -1.97 22.12
C ASP A 116 0.82 -0.51 22.56
N ARG A 117 0.49 0.39 21.61
CA ARG A 117 0.17 1.79 21.90
C ARG A 117 -1.21 1.98 22.50
N LEU A 118 -2.08 0.96 22.50
CA LEU A 118 -3.45 1.08 22.98
C LEU A 118 -3.50 1.58 24.43
N GLN A 119 -2.81 0.91 25.36
CA GLN A 119 -2.83 1.27 26.78
C GLN A 119 -1.99 2.51 27.12
N PRO A 120 -0.70 2.59 26.76
CA PRO A 120 0.15 3.70 27.20
C PRO A 120 -0.18 5.03 26.50
N ILE A 121 -0.74 5.02 25.30
CA ILE A 121 -0.92 6.21 24.47
C ILE A 121 -2.40 6.46 24.18
N TYR A 122 -3.04 5.56 23.43
CA TYR A 122 -4.38 5.84 22.89
C TYR A 122 -5.46 5.92 23.97
N SER A 123 -5.40 5.08 25.01
CA SER A 123 -6.38 5.10 26.11
C SER A 123 -6.54 6.49 26.74
N LYS A 124 -5.46 7.27 26.78
CA LYS A 124 -5.44 8.63 27.35
C LYS A 124 -6.02 9.69 26.41
N LEU A 125 -6.17 9.38 25.14
CA LEU A 125 -6.61 10.28 24.07
C LEU A 125 -8.03 9.98 23.61
N LEU A 126 -8.58 8.80 23.96
CA LEU A 126 -9.91 8.38 23.57
C LEU A 126 -10.99 9.11 24.39
N SER A 127 -12.14 9.30 23.76
CA SER A 127 -13.35 9.74 24.47
C SER A 127 -13.90 8.59 25.32
N THR A 128 -14.84 8.92 26.22
CA THR A 128 -15.58 7.92 26.99
C THR A 128 -16.65 7.20 26.16
N PHE A 129 -17.00 7.76 25.01
CA PHE A 129 -17.97 7.17 24.09
C PHE A 129 -17.41 5.88 23.47
N THR A 130 -18.28 4.88 23.38
CA THR A 130 -17.97 3.59 22.77
C THR A 130 -19.18 3.16 21.94
N ALA A 131 -18.94 2.67 20.73
CA ALA A 131 -19.97 2.12 19.87
C ALA A 131 -19.58 0.72 19.40
N ASP A 132 -20.58 -0.12 19.13
CA ASP A 132 -20.36 -1.38 18.47
C ASP A 132 -19.95 -1.15 17.00
N GLY A 133 -18.91 -1.83 16.59
CA GLY A 133 -18.41 -1.83 15.22
C GLY A 133 -18.74 -3.12 14.49
N PRO A 134 -18.41 -3.21 13.19
CA PRO A 134 -18.62 -4.43 12.41
C PRO A 134 -17.71 -5.57 12.87
N ALA A 135 -18.16 -6.81 12.69
CA ALA A 135 -17.38 -8.03 12.91
C ALA A 135 -16.69 -8.11 14.28
N GLY A 136 -17.41 -7.75 15.34
CA GLY A 136 -16.94 -7.83 16.73
C GLY A 136 -15.94 -6.75 17.13
N LEU A 137 -15.82 -5.69 16.34
CA LEU A 137 -15.01 -4.53 16.68
C LEU A 137 -15.78 -3.61 17.62
N VAL A 138 -15.02 -2.89 18.45
CA VAL A 138 -15.48 -1.76 19.26
C VAL A 138 -14.87 -0.49 18.68
N ILE A 139 -15.70 0.53 18.45
CA ILE A 139 -15.29 1.82 17.91
C ILE A 139 -15.18 2.84 19.03
N LYS A 140 -14.02 3.50 19.14
CA LYS A 140 -13.74 4.53 20.12
C LYS A 140 -13.19 5.79 19.46
N PRO A 141 -13.95 6.89 19.40
CA PRO A 141 -13.45 8.14 18.85
C PRO A 141 -12.34 8.76 19.71
N PHE A 142 -11.43 9.47 19.11
CA PHE A 142 -10.51 10.34 19.82
C PHE A 142 -11.24 11.60 20.32
N ARG A 143 -10.76 12.17 21.43
CA ARG A 143 -11.21 13.47 21.93
C ARG A 143 -10.72 14.58 21.02
N GLN A 144 -11.50 15.64 20.92
CA GLN A 144 -11.08 16.85 20.19
C GLN A 144 -9.82 17.46 20.84
N GLY A 145 -8.97 18.06 20.00
CA GLY A 145 -7.73 18.70 20.43
C GLY A 145 -6.58 17.74 20.75
N THR A 146 -6.71 16.46 20.38
CA THR A 146 -5.66 15.45 20.61
C THR A 146 -4.69 15.29 19.45
N GLY A 147 -4.89 16.00 18.34
CA GLY A 147 -4.18 15.81 17.09
C GLY A 147 -4.67 14.63 16.25
N TYR A 148 -5.70 13.90 16.74
CA TYR A 148 -6.39 12.83 16.04
C TYR A 148 -7.85 13.20 15.74
N ASP A 149 -8.10 14.50 15.59
CA ASP A 149 -9.45 15.01 15.32
C ASP A 149 -9.98 14.41 14.00
N GLY A 150 -11.21 13.92 14.02
CA GLY A 150 -11.78 13.23 12.85
C GLY A 150 -11.39 11.76 12.69
N GLU A 151 -10.65 11.19 13.63
CA GLU A 151 -10.30 9.78 13.67
C GLU A 151 -10.92 9.04 14.86
N GLU A 152 -10.93 7.71 14.78
CA GLU A 152 -11.37 6.78 15.81
C GLU A 152 -10.53 5.51 15.78
N LEU A 153 -10.51 4.76 16.88
CA LEU A 153 -9.95 3.42 16.91
C LEU A 153 -11.04 2.38 16.70
N ALA A 154 -10.74 1.43 15.83
CA ALA A 154 -11.41 0.14 15.72
C ALA A 154 -10.58 -0.89 16.50
N ILE A 155 -11.19 -1.55 17.49
CA ILE A 155 -10.50 -2.42 18.44
C ILE A 155 -11.22 -3.75 18.51
N SER A 156 -10.48 -4.88 18.39
CA SER A 156 -10.98 -6.20 18.76
C SER A 156 -10.19 -6.74 19.93
N THR A 157 -10.90 -7.23 20.95
CA THR A 157 -10.32 -7.87 22.13
C THR A 157 -10.56 -9.39 22.15
N ALA A 158 -11.03 -9.95 21.04
CA ALA A 158 -11.39 -11.38 20.94
C ALA A 158 -10.18 -12.34 21.03
N ALA A 159 -8.95 -11.83 20.91
CA ALA A 159 -7.71 -12.60 21.03
C ALA A 159 -6.91 -12.15 22.26
N ASN A 160 -5.89 -12.94 22.64
CA ASN A 160 -4.97 -12.62 23.74
C ASN A 160 -4.24 -11.26 23.57
N ARG A 161 -4.10 -10.79 22.34
CA ARG A 161 -3.56 -9.48 21.99
C ARG A 161 -4.62 -8.70 21.22
N PRO A 162 -4.93 -7.45 21.60
CA PRO A 162 -5.93 -6.67 20.88
C PRO A 162 -5.50 -6.40 19.45
N TRP A 163 -6.43 -6.46 18.52
CA TRP A 163 -6.23 -5.90 17.19
C TRP A 163 -6.69 -4.44 17.23
N VAL A 164 -5.87 -3.55 16.70
CA VAL A 164 -6.15 -2.10 16.71
C VAL A 164 -5.88 -1.52 15.35
N ALA A 165 -6.82 -0.75 14.82
CA ALA A 165 -6.64 0.08 13.65
C ALA A 165 -7.15 1.49 13.91
N ARG A 166 -6.51 2.50 13.33
CA ARG A 166 -6.94 3.89 13.37
C ARG A 166 -7.67 4.20 12.06
N CYS A 167 -8.91 4.64 12.16
CA CYS A 167 -9.80 4.88 11.04
C CYS A 167 -10.23 6.35 10.99
N GLN A 168 -10.33 6.90 9.79
CA GLN A 168 -11.00 8.19 9.57
C GLN A 168 -12.50 8.00 9.74
N LYS A 169 -13.16 8.99 10.37
CA LYS A 169 -14.61 9.01 10.47
C LYS A 169 -15.26 9.24 9.12
N ALA A 170 -16.33 8.49 8.82
CA ALA A 170 -16.98 8.54 7.52
C ALA A 170 -17.59 9.90 7.18
N GLU A 171 -18.03 10.65 8.18
CA GLU A 171 -18.60 11.98 8.03
C GLU A 171 -17.60 13.06 7.60
N ASN A 172 -16.31 12.82 7.81
CA ASN A 172 -15.28 13.84 7.58
C ASN A 172 -14.58 13.72 6.23
N VAL A 173 -14.69 12.58 5.55
CA VAL A 173 -13.89 12.28 4.33
C VAL A 173 -14.73 11.47 3.35
N GLN A 174 -14.68 11.83 2.07
CA GLN A 174 -15.41 11.13 1.01
C GLN A 174 -15.00 9.65 0.86
N TYR A 175 -13.71 9.34 1.04
CA TYR A 175 -13.15 7.99 0.95
C TYR A 175 -12.36 7.68 2.22
N PRO A 176 -13.04 7.40 3.35
CA PRO A 176 -12.37 7.16 4.61
C PRO A 176 -11.58 5.85 4.55
N ASN A 177 -10.43 5.84 5.20
CA ASN A 177 -9.59 4.67 5.29
C ASN A 177 -9.20 4.37 6.74
N CYS A 178 -8.78 3.13 6.97
CA CYS A 178 -8.19 2.64 8.20
C CYS A 178 -6.71 2.39 7.97
N MET A 179 -5.92 2.60 9.01
CA MET A 179 -4.48 2.37 9.02
C MET A 179 -4.10 1.51 10.21
N ARG A 180 -3.17 0.61 9.98
CA ARG A 180 -2.59 -0.25 11.00
C ARG A 180 -1.09 -0.43 10.73
N ASP A 181 -0.31 -0.63 11.79
CA ASP A 181 1.10 -1.01 11.68
C ASP A 181 1.45 -2.15 12.64
N PHE A 182 2.47 -2.92 12.26
CA PHE A 182 3.09 -3.97 13.05
C PHE A 182 4.53 -4.23 12.58
N PHE A 183 5.30 -4.98 13.37
CA PHE A 183 6.69 -5.29 13.05
C PHE A 183 6.80 -6.55 12.21
N ILE A 184 7.74 -6.55 11.27
CA ILE A 184 8.09 -7.67 10.41
C ILE A 184 9.60 -7.79 10.31
N GLY A 185 10.10 -8.95 9.85
CA GLY A 185 11.54 -9.17 9.72
C GLY A 185 12.29 -8.98 11.03
N SER A 186 13.57 -8.62 10.94
CA SER A 186 14.40 -8.37 12.11
C SER A 186 14.33 -6.92 12.60
N GLY A 187 14.14 -5.98 11.69
CA GLY A 187 14.20 -4.55 11.99
C GLY A 187 13.26 -3.68 11.16
N LEU A 188 12.11 -4.19 10.71
CA LEU A 188 11.18 -3.45 9.87
C LEU A 188 9.86 -3.15 10.57
N THR A 189 9.25 -2.05 10.15
CA THR A 189 7.85 -1.70 10.43
C THR A 189 7.07 -1.76 9.12
N LEU A 190 5.98 -2.51 9.12
CA LEU A 190 4.97 -2.50 8.08
C LEU A 190 3.82 -1.62 8.54
N ARG A 191 3.44 -0.67 7.70
CA ARG A 191 2.20 0.10 7.83
C ARG A 191 1.33 -0.19 6.62
N PHE A 192 0.08 -0.55 6.84
CA PHE A 192 -0.85 -0.68 5.74
C PHE A 192 -2.11 0.15 5.95
N ARG A 193 -2.71 0.54 4.85
CA ARG A 193 -3.91 1.35 4.78
C ARG A 193 -4.89 0.71 3.81
N PHE A 194 -6.13 0.59 4.24
CA PHE A 194 -7.23 0.01 3.48
C PHE A 194 -8.49 0.86 3.63
N ALA A 195 -9.40 0.78 2.67
CA ALA A 195 -10.64 1.53 2.71
C ALA A 195 -11.50 1.10 3.90
N ARG A 196 -12.11 2.06 4.60
CA ARG A 196 -12.98 1.79 5.76
C ARG A 196 -14.14 0.84 5.43
N VAL A 197 -14.62 0.83 4.22
CA VAL A 197 -15.68 -0.10 3.76
C VAL A 197 -15.28 -1.57 3.91
N LEU A 198 -13.98 -1.89 3.94
CA LEU A 198 -13.45 -3.24 4.18
C LEU A 198 -13.34 -3.60 5.67
N LEU A 199 -13.67 -2.68 6.58
CA LEU A 199 -13.58 -2.95 8.03
C LEU A 199 -14.42 -4.16 8.50
N PRO A 200 -15.61 -4.47 7.94
CA PRO A 200 -16.30 -5.71 8.25
C PRO A 200 -15.52 -7.00 7.91
N GLN A 201 -14.50 -6.91 7.08
CA GLN A 201 -13.64 -8.02 6.65
C GLN A 201 -12.21 -7.89 7.20
N TRP A 202 -12.03 -7.17 8.32
CA TRP A 202 -10.71 -6.83 8.87
C TRP A 202 -9.78 -8.03 9.06
N GLN A 203 -10.32 -9.21 9.47
CA GLN A 203 -9.51 -10.43 9.62
C GLN A 203 -8.95 -10.91 8.27
N ALA A 204 -9.76 -10.88 7.22
CA ALA A 204 -9.33 -11.27 5.88
C ALA A 204 -8.29 -10.29 5.32
N VAL A 205 -8.49 -8.98 5.53
CA VAL A 205 -7.52 -7.93 5.16
C VAL A 205 -6.19 -8.15 5.89
N GLU A 206 -6.21 -8.37 7.20
CA GLU A 206 -5.02 -8.64 8.01
C GLU A 206 -4.29 -9.90 7.52
N ALA A 207 -5.01 -11.01 7.35
CA ALA A 207 -4.44 -12.27 6.88
C ALA A 207 -3.83 -12.13 5.48
N LEU A 208 -4.48 -11.38 4.59
CA LEU A 208 -3.96 -11.13 3.25
C LEU A 208 -2.63 -10.37 3.27
N VAL A 209 -2.55 -9.31 4.08
CA VAL A 209 -1.32 -8.53 4.27
C VAL A 209 -0.22 -9.41 4.88
N GLN A 210 -0.51 -10.13 5.96
CA GLN A 210 0.47 -10.99 6.64
C GLN A 210 0.99 -12.10 5.71
N ASN A 211 0.10 -12.79 4.99
CA ASN A 211 0.47 -13.86 4.06
C ASN A 211 1.32 -13.34 2.88
N THR A 212 1.01 -12.15 2.37
CA THR A 212 1.79 -11.53 1.29
C THR A 212 3.18 -11.17 1.81
N MET A 213 3.27 -10.54 2.96
CA MET A 213 4.55 -10.13 3.53
C MET A 213 5.41 -11.29 4.02
N ALA A 214 4.80 -12.38 4.47
CA ALA A 214 5.54 -13.61 4.82
C ALA A 214 6.26 -14.25 3.62
N LYS A 215 5.78 -14.01 2.41
CA LYS A 215 6.47 -14.45 1.17
C LYS A 215 7.59 -13.49 0.77
N ILE A 216 7.45 -12.21 1.07
CA ILE A 216 8.36 -11.15 0.66
C ILE A 216 9.57 -11.03 1.57
N VAL A 217 9.40 -11.11 2.90
CA VAL A 217 10.49 -10.94 3.86
C VAL A 217 11.34 -12.21 3.91
N VAL A 218 12.62 -12.08 3.53
CA VAL A 218 13.57 -13.21 3.49
C VAL A 218 14.39 -13.30 4.78
N THR A 219 14.74 -12.17 5.38
CA THR A 219 15.52 -12.11 6.61
C THR A 219 14.69 -12.57 7.81
N GLY A 220 15.21 -13.53 8.57
CA GLY A 220 14.51 -14.08 9.76
C GLY A 220 13.68 -15.33 9.49
N ARG A 221 13.86 -15.97 8.33
CA ARG A 221 13.37 -17.32 8.03
C ARG A 221 14.33 -18.38 8.52
#